data_0cf218fbdba94e7e21091b495f36ea18
#
_entry.id   0cf218fbdba94e7e21091b495f36ea18
#
_cell.length_a   1.000
_cell.length_b   1.000
_cell.length_c   1.000
_cell.angle_alpha   90.00
_cell.angle_beta   90.00
_cell.angle_gamma   90.00
#
_symmetry.space_group_name_H-M   'P 1'
#
loop_
_entity.id
_entity.type
_entity.pdbx_description
1 polymer ?
#
loop_
_entity_poly.entity_id
_entity_poly.type
_entity_poly.pdbx_seq_one_letter_code
_entity_poly.pdbx_strand_id
1 'polypeptide(L)'
;MPESENEPQGVPQDVASIRKQIRAFLNKLAPNGKKIGNAKWGVYAFYDYDGEPIYVGQTNEMLRSRISRHLTNQRTDAVAMNVLDPFEVADIEVWPLWELQNKNSGDADSKLILNSAEHTVFQFVLKKSSFGAVLNEGDIAATKPLKLPTSMRGCIIPAELFDQRKHPDVRIARRATTIAALARVISERSVSKGLRRTLMTQAVRLQRLATQRYNETSGAVPTVDPGEEI
;
A
#
# COMPACT_ATOMS: atom_id res chain seq x y z
N MET A 1 21.53 18.83 -17.29
CA MET A 1 21.55 19.50 -16.00
C MET A 1 20.91 18.57 -14.99
N PRO A 2 21.55 18.14 -13.89
CA PRO A 2 20.83 17.45 -12.83
C PRO A 2 19.89 18.46 -12.19
N GLU A 3 18.60 18.13 -12.16
CA GLU A 3 17.60 18.88 -11.39
C GLU A 3 18.09 18.97 -9.94
N SER A 4 18.38 20.18 -9.48
CA SER A 4 18.73 20.47 -8.09
C SER A 4 17.53 20.09 -7.24
N GLU A 5 17.68 18.96 -6.50
CA GLU A 5 16.71 18.49 -5.54
C GLU A 5 16.67 19.41 -4.33
N ASN A 6 16.01 20.58 -4.48
CA ASN A 6 15.63 21.39 -3.33
C ASN A 6 14.48 20.67 -2.60
N GLU A 7 14.81 19.85 -1.60
CA GLU A 7 13.80 19.42 -0.65
C GLU A 7 13.25 20.65 0.08
N PRO A 8 11.92 20.71 0.33
CA PRO A 8 11.34 21.82 1.07
C PRO A 8 12.04 21.95 2.43
N GLN A 9 12.50 23.14 2.77
CA GLN A 9 13.05 23.41 4.10
C GLN A 9 12.06 22.99 5.19
N GLY A 10 12.54 22.26 6.21
CA GLY A 10 11.73 21.83 7.35
C GLY A 10 11.12 20.43 7.26
N VAL A 11 11.43 19.64 6.22
CA VAL A 11 11.05 18.21 6.18
C VAL A 11 11.94 17.42 7.13
N PRO A 12 11.40 16.60 8.06
CA PRO A 12 12.19 15.70 8.89
C PRO A 12 13.11 14.80 8.07
N GLN A 13 14.34 14.58 8.56
CA GLN A 13 15.39 13.86 7.82
C GLN A 13 14.96 12.45 7.39
N ASP A 14 14.24 11.72 8.23
CA ASP A 14 13.74 10.37 7.90
C ASP A 14 12.68 10.40 6.80
N VAL A 15 11.83 11.42 6.76
CA VAL A 15 10.85 11.62 5.67
C VAL A 15 11.58 11.93 4.36
N ALA A 16 12.60 12.77 4.38
CA ALA A 16 13.44 13.09 3.24
C ALA A 16 14.13 11.82 2.70
N SER A 17 14.70 11.00 3.58
CA SER A 17 15.36 9.74 3.23
C SER A 17 14.39 8.75 2.58
N ILE A 18 13.17 8.59 3.10
CA ILE A 18 12.15 7.72 2.51
C ILE A 18 11.72 8.25 1.13
N ARG A 19 11.50 9.56 0.99
CA ARG A 19 11.18 10.16 -0.33
C ARG A 19 12.29 9.91 -1.36
N LYS A 20 13.55 10.01 -0.93
CA LYS A 20 14.71 9.69 -1.77
C LYS A 20 14.68 8.21 -2.20
N GLN A 21 14.37 7.29 -1.29
CA GLN A 21 14.29 5.86 -1.58
C GLN A 21 13.13 5.52 -2.54
N ILE A 22 11.96 6.16 -2.37
CA ILE A 22 10.84 6.06 -3.31
C ILE A 22 11.29 6.51 -4.72
N ARG A 23 11.96 7.68 -4.83
CA ARG A 23 12.50 8.17 -6.11
C ARG A 23 13.51 7.20 -6.72
N ALA A 24 14.41 6.66 -5.91
CA ALA A 24 15.41 5.68 -6.35
C ALA A 24 14.73 4.41 -6.90
N PHE A 25 13.73 3.88 -6.20
CA PHE A 25 12.94 2.74 -6.68
C PHE A 25 12.27 3.05 -8.03
N LEU A 26 11.57 4.18 -8.14
CA LEU A 26 10.84 4.57 -9.35
C LEU A 26 11.76 4.93 -10.53
N ASN A 27 13.06 5.15 -10.29
CA ASN A 27 14.08 5.35 -11.31
C ASN A 27 14.75 4.05 -11.78
N LYS A 28 14.48 2.89 -11.17
CA LYS A 28 14.98 1.61 -11.66
C LYS A 28 14.51 1.37 -13.10
N LEU A 29 15.36 0.72 -13.88
CA LEU A 29 15.05 0.39 -15.26
C LEU A 29 14.27 -0.93 -15.33
N ALA A 30 13.19 -0.92 -16.08
CA ALA A 30 12.50 -2.13 -16.50
C ALA A 30 13.32 -2.89 -17.57
N PRO A 31 12.99 -4.15 -17.91
CA PRO A 31 13.70 -4.91 -18.95
C PRO A 31 13.77 -4.22 -20.32
N ASN A 32 12.84 -3.32 -20.61
CA ASN A 32 12.83 -2.51 -21.84
C ASN A 32 13.70 -1.23 -21.77
N GLY A 33 14.54 -1.08 -20.72
CA GLY A 33 15.42 0.08 -20.51
C GLY A 33 14.74 1.35 -20.07
N LYS A 34 13.42 1.36 -19.83
CA LYS A 34 12.68 2.56 -19.39
C LYS A 34 12.57 2.59 -17.87
N LYS A 35 12.62 3.80 -17.28
CA LYS A 35 12.40 3.98 -15.83
C LYS A 35 10.96 3.58 -15.49
N ILE A 36 10.77 2.69 -14.49
CA ILE A 36 9.45 2.16 -14.12
C ILE A 36 8.45 3.24 -13.73
N GLY A 37 8.91 4.28 -13.04
CA GLY A 37 8.07 5.41 -12.64
C GLY A 37 7.53 6.25 -13.80
N ASN A 38 8.08 6.10 -15.01
CA ASN A 38 7.65 6.83 -16.21
C ASN A 38 6.56 6.09 -17.00
N ALA A 39 6.17 4.89 -16.60
CA ALA A 39 5.02 4.22 -17.19
C ALA A 39 3.76 5.05 -16.89
N LYS A 40 3.04 5.45 -17.95
CA LYS A 40 1.82 6.24 -17.85
C LYS A 40 0.67 5.39 -17.34
N TRP A 41 0.62 4.14 -17.75
CA TRP A 41 -0.41 3.18 -17.35
C TRP A 41 0.23 2.07 -16.52
N GLY A 42 -0.42 1.70 -15.43
CA GLY A 42 0.08 0.60 -14.61
C GLY A 42 -0.73 0.36 -13.35
N VAL A 43 -0.45 -0.78 -12.75
CA VAL A 43 -1.00 -1.19 -11.47
C VAL A 43 0.14 -1.22 -10.45
N TYR A 44 -0.16 -0.97 -9.20
CA TYR A 44 0.79 -1.04 -8.10
C TYR A 44 0.15 -1.64 -6.86
N ALA A 45 0.97 -2.29 -6.04
CA ALA A 45 0.59 -2.80 -4.74
C ALA A 45 1.58 -2.30 -3.68
N PHE A 46 1.06 -2.06 -2.48
CA PHE A 46 1.85 -1.72 -1.30
C PHE A 46 1.81 -2.88 -0.31
N TYR A 47 2.94 -3.10 0.35
CA TYR A 47 3.11 -4.15 1.34
C TYR A 47 3.67 -3.57 2.64
N ASP A 48 3.27 -4.16 3.75
CA ASP A 48 3.81 -3.79 5.06
C ASP A 48 5.17 -4.46 5.34
N TYR A 49 5.69 -4.26 6.56
CA TYR A 49 6.99 -4.77 7.02
C TYR A 49 7.06 -6.31 7.13
N ASP A 50 5.93 -7.00 7.09
CA ASP A 50 5.84 -8.46 7.09
C ASP A 50 5.62 -9.01 5.67
N GLY A 51 5.59 -8.14 4.67
CA GLY A 51 5.30 -8.49 3.28
C GLY A 51 3.83 -8.75 3.01
N GLU A 52 2.96 -8.40 3.95
CA GLU A 52 1.51 -8.52 3.80
C GLU A 52 0.98 -7.41 2.88
N PRO A 53 0.15 -7.72 1.87
CA PRO A 53 -0.40 -6.71 0.99
C PRO A 53 -1.39 -5.83 1.75
N ILE A 54 -1.25 -4.51 1.60
CA ILE A 54 -2.11 -3.51 2.22
C ILE A 54 -3.01 -2.79 1.22
N TYR A 55 -2.53 -2.53 0.02
CA TYR A 55 -3.28 -1.73 -0.95
C TYR A 55 -2.94 -2.13 -2.37
N VAL A 56 -3.94 -2.10 -3.26
CA VAL A 56 -3.78 -2.21 -4.71
C VAL A 56 -4.41 -0.98 -5.35
N GLY A 57 -3.73 -0.41 -6.32
CA GLY A 57 -4.25 0.72 -7.08
C GLY A 57 -3.78 0.72 -8.51
N GLN A 58 -4.47 1.50 -9.32
CA GLN A 58 -4.16 1.68 -10.73
C GLN A 58 -3.94 3.15 -11.06
N THR A 59 -3.32 3.39 -12.21
CA THR A 59 -3.15 4.73 -12.74
C THR A 59 -3.13 4.75 -14.26
N ASN A 60 -3.68 5.82 -14.85
CA ASN A 60 -3.54 6.20 -16.24
C ASN A 60 -2.77 7.53 -16.39
N GLU A 61 -2.05 7.90 -15.36
CA GLU A 61 -1.02 8.92 -15.29
C GLU A 61 0.33 8.25 -14.94
N MET A 62 1.43 8.99 -14.88
CA MET A 62 2.72 8.37 -14.52
C MET A 62 2.66 7.68 -13.17
N LEU A 63 3.15 6.44 -13.08
CA LEU A 63 3.27 5.69 -11.82
C LEU A 63 3.95 6.52 -10.74
N ARG A 64 5.02 7.28 -11.08
CA ARG A 64 5.70 8.14 -10.12
C ARG A 64 4.79 9.21 -9.52
N SER A 65 3.93 9.83 -10.33
CA SER A 65 3.01 10.87 -9.85
C SER A 65 1.97 10.29 -8.90
N ARG A 66 1.38 9.15 -9.28
CA ARG A 66 0.35 8.49 -8.47
C ARG A 66 0.90 7.94 -7.16
N ILE A 67 2.01 7.19 -7.21
CA ILE A 67 2.62 6.56 -6.04
C ILE A 67 3.15 7.63 -5.07
N SER A 68 3.87 8.65 -5.59
CA SER A 68 4.35 9.73 -4.73
C SER A 68 3.19 10.46 -4.04
N ARG A 69 2.09 10.71 -4.75
CA ARG A 69 0.90 11.36 -4.18
C ARG A 69 0.28 10.53 -3.05
N HIS A 70 0.19 9.20 -3.20
CA HIS A 70 -0.31 8.33 -2.13
C HIS A 70 0.60 8.30 -0.89
N LEU A 71 1.92 8.34 -1.08
CA LEU A 71 2.86 8.14 0.02
C LEU A 71 3.38 9.45 0.66
N THR A 72 3.16 10.59 -0.01
CA THR A 72 3.69 11.89 0.47
C THR A 72 2.63 12.97 0.62
N ASN A 73 1.40 12.73 0.17
CA ASN A 73 0.33 13.72 0.20
C ASN A 73 -0.94 13.13 0.84
N GLN A 74 -1.35 13.72 1.96
CA GLN A 74 -2.55 13.31 2.72
C GLN A 74 -3.89 13.61 1.99
N ARG A 75 -3.86 14.16 0.78
CA ARG A 75 -5.06 14.52 0.00
C ARG A 75 -5.62 13.39 -0.85
N THR A 76 -5.04 12.19 -0.82
CA THR A 76 -5.64 11.03 -1.50
C THR A 76 -6.75 10.44 -0.64
N ASP A 77 -7.84 9.99 -1.28
CA ASP A 77 -8.99 9.44 -0.56
C ASP A 77 -8.59 8.30 0.39
N ALA A 78 -7.73 7.38 -0.05
CA ALA A 78 -7.27 6.27 0.77
C ALA A 78 -6.57 6.72 2.07
N VAL A 79 -5.75 7.78 2.01
CA VAL A 79 -5.06 8.34 3.17
C VAL A 79 -6.00 9.20 4.00
N ALA A 80 -6.81 10.06 3.36
CA ALA A 80 -7.77 10.92 4.03
C ALA A 80 -8.86 10.14 4.77
N MET A 81 -9.23 8.96 4.26
CA MET A 81 -10.19 8.04 4.89
C MET A 81 -9.53 7.06 5.86
N ASN A 82 -8.23 7.21 6.14
CA ASN A 82 -7.44 6.33 7.02
C ASN A 82 -7.46 4.84 6.62
N VAL A 83 -7.63 4.56 5.33
CA VAL A 83 -7.53 3.21 4.77
C VAL A 83 -6.06 2.80 4.62
N LEU A 84 -5.24 3.74 4.16
CA LEU A 84 -3.81 3.59 3.96
C LEU A 84 -3.04 4.52 4.91
N ASP A 85 -2.23 3.93 5.78
CA ASP A 85 -1.19 4.64 6.50
C ASP A 85 0.12 4.55 5.70
N PRO A 86 0.65 5.66 5.13
CA PRO A 86 1.89 5.64 4.38
C PRO A 86 3.09 5.13 5.20
N PHE A 87 3.07 5.27 6.51
CA PHE A 87 4.15 4.80 7.40
C PHE A 87 4.17 3.28 7.60
N GLU A 88 3.07 2.58 7.27
CA GLU A 88 3.03 1.12 7.25
C GLU A 88 3.47 0.52 5.92
N VAL A 89 3.76 1.33 4.90
CA VAL A 89 4.25 0.85 3.59
C VAL A 89 5.76 0.63 3.65
N ALA A 90 6.19 -0.61 3.53
CA ALA A 90 7.62 -0.99 3.45
C ALA A 90 8.07 -1.25 2.02
N ASP A 91 7.25 -1.98 1.23
CA ASP A 91 7.56 -2.32 -0.16
C ASP A 91 6.52 -1.78 -1.14
N ILE A 92 6.99 -1.50 -2.34
CA ILE A 92 6.14 -1.22 -3.52
C ILE A 92 6.41 -2.30 -4.56
N GLU A 93 5.34 -2.81 -5.17
CA GLU A 93 5.41 -3.64 -6.38
C GLU A 93 4.61 -2.95 -7.49
N VAL A 94 5.16 -2.90 -8.70
CA VAL A 94 4.54 -2.23 -9.86
C VAL A 94 4.48 -3.14 -11.07
N TRP A 95 3.39 -3.05 -11.82
CA TRP A 95 3.14 -3.71 -13.11
C TRP A 95 2.93 -2.66 -14.19
N PRO A 96 4.01 -2.18 -14.86
CA PRO A 96 3.89 -1.16 -15.88
C PRO A 96 3.23 -1.72 -17.16
N LEU A 97 2.18 -1.09 -17.65
CA LEU A 97 1.47 -1.46 -18.88
C LEU A 97 2.06 -0.67 -20.07
N TRP A 98 3.27 -1.05 -20.49
CA TRP A 98 4.03 -0.32 -21.52
C TRP A 98 3.34 -0.27 -22.87
N GLU A 99 2.52 -1.26 -23.20
CA GLU A 99 1.72 -1.31 -24.42
C GLU A 99 0.69 -0.16 -24.53
N LEU A 100 0.30 0.39 -23.40
CA LEU A 100 -0.63 1.51 -23.32
C LEU A 100 0.06 2.88 -23.25
N GLN A 101 1.40 2.93 -23.27
CA GLN A 101 2.19 4.13 -22.99
C GLN A 101 1.77 5.36 -23.83
N ASN A 102 1.45 5.14 -25.10
CA ASN A 102 1.09 6.20 -26.06
C ASN A 102 -0.42 6.44 -26.17
N LYS A 103 -1.23 5.73 -25.39
CA LYS A 103 -2.67 5.88 -25.41
C LYS A 103 -3.13 7.12 -24.63
N ASN A 104 -4.24 7.69 -25.06
CA ASN A 104 -4.86 8.80 -24.35
C ASN A 104 -5.47 8.30 -23.03
N SER A 105 -5.37 9.11 -21.96
CA SER A 105 -5.97 8.78 -20.65
C SER A 105 -7.49 8.62 -20.68
N GLY A 106 -8.16 9.15 -21.72
CA GLY A 106 -9.60 8.98 -21.96
C GLY A 106 -9.98 7.71 -22.72
N ASP A 107 -9.01 6.97 -23.31
CA ASP A 107 -9.26 5.82 -24.16
C ASP A 107 -9.99 4.71 -23.42
N ALA A 108 -11.19 4.34 -23.91
CA ALA A 108 -12.09 3.41 -23.25
C ALA A 108 -11.52 1.98 -23.20
N ASP A 109 -10.93 1.51 -24.30
CA ASP A 109 -10.34 0.19 -24.38
C ASP A 109 -9.13 0.04 -23.46
N SER A 110 -8.29 1.07 -23.39
CA SER A 110 -7.16 1.10 -22.47
C SER A 110 -7.60 1.11 -21.00
N LYS A 111 -8.71 1.77 -20.67
CA LYS A 111 -9.29 1.72 -19.32
C LYS A 111 -9.82 0.34 -18.98
N LEU A 112 -10.43 -0.38 -19.92
CA LEU A 112 -10.86 -1.76 -19.70
C LEU A 112 -9.68 -2.69 -19.44
N ILE A 113 -8.59 -2.55 -20.19
CA ILE A 113 -7.34 -3.30 -19.96
C ILE A 113 -6.78 -2.97 -18.57
N LEU A 114 -6.72 -1.69 -18.20
CA LEU A 114 -6.22 -1.25 -16.90
C LEU A 114 -7.07 -1.81 -15.75
N ASN A 115 -8.40 -1.79 -15.83
CA ASN A 115 -9.30 -2.36 -14.84
C ASN A 115 -9.10 -3.88 -14.72
N SER A 116 -8.89 -4.57 -15.86
CA SER A 116 -8.60 -6.01 -15.86
C SER A 116 -7.24 -6.32 -15.23
N ALA A 117 -6.24 -5.47 -15.46
CA ALA A 117 -4.94 -5.58 -14.81
C ALA A 117 -5.05 -5.38 -13.29
N GLU A 118 -5.77 -4.35 -12.85
CA GLU A 118 -5.99 -4.09 -11.42
C GLU A 118 -6.69 -5.25 -10.74
N HIS A 119 -7.79 -5.76 -11.31
CA HIS A 119 -8.49 -6.92 -10.78
C HIS A 119 -7.58 -8.15 -10.72
N THR A 120 -6.78 -8.39 -11.77
CA THR A 120 -5.85 -9.53 -11.80
C THR A 120 -4.76 -9.43 -10.73
N VAL A 121 -4.17 -8.23 -10.55
CA VAL A 121 -3.20 -7.98 -9.48
C VAL A 121 -3.86 -8.14 -8.11
N PHE A 122 -5.07 -7.59 -7.92
CA PHE A 122 -5.80 -7.72 -6.67
C PHE A 122 -6.02 -9.20 -6.30
N GLN A 123 -6.48 -10.04 -7.23
CA GLN A 123 -6.65 -11.48 -7.00
C GLN A 123 -5.30 -12.17 -6.71
N PHE A 124 -4.24 -11.76 -7.39
CA PHE A 124 -2.89 -12.30 -7.17
C PHE A 124 -2.37 -11.99 -5.77
N VAL A 125 -2.48 -10.75 -5.30
CA VAL A 125 -2.00 -10.36 -3.97
C VAL A 125 -2.93 -10.86 -2.86
N LEU A 126 -4.24 -10.92 -3.12
CA LEU A 126 -5.21 -11.46 -2.16
C LEU A 126 -4.92 -12.93 -1.80
N LYS A 127 -4.53 -13.74 -2.79
CA LYS A 127 -4.11 -15.13 -2.57
C LYS A 127 -2.85 -15.26 -1.72
N LYS A 128 -2.01 -14.23 -1.67
CA LYS A 128 -0.79 -14.20 -0.87
C LYS A 128 -1.01 -13.63 0.52
N SER A 129 -2.14 -12.99 0.77
CA SER A 129 -2.46 -12.39 2.06
C SER A 129 -2.73 -13.46 3.10
N SER A 130 -2.06 -13.37 4.25
CA SER A 130 -2.31 -14.22 5.42
C SER A 130 -3.67 -13.94 6.07
N PHE A 131 -4.28 -12.81 5.74
CA PHE A 131 -5.58 -12.38 6.27
C PHE A 131 -6.71 -12.54 5.25
N GLY A 132 -6.41 -13.01 4.01
CA GLY A 132 -7.39 -13.09 2.94
C GLY A 132 -8.05 -11.76 2.59
N ALA A 133 -7.34 -10.65 2.81
CA ALA A 133 -7.87 -9.30 2.65
C ALA A 133 -6.81 -8.29 2.21
N VAL A 134 -7.24 -7.33 1.41
CA VAL A 134 -6.49 -6.12 1.04
C VAL A 134 -7.30 -4.91 1.47
N LEU A 135 -6.64 -3.87 1.98
CA LEU A 135 -7.27 -2.71 2.63
C LEU A 135 -7.69 -1.64 1.60
N ASN A 136 -8.46 -2.04 0.59
CA ASN A 136 -9.01 -1.08 -0.37
C ASN A 136 -10.32 -0.47 0.16
N GLU A 137 -10.55 0.81 -0.10
CA GLU A 137 -11.76 1.55 0.30
C GLU A 137 -13.02 1.12 -0.46
N GLY A 138 -12.84 0.61 -1.68
CA GLY A 138 -13.90 0.14 -2.57
C GLY A 138 -13.67 -1.28 -3.06
N ASP A 139 -14.73 -1.87 -3.57
CA ASP A 139 -14.63 -3.16 -4.25
C ASP A 139 -14.06 -2.94 -5.66
N ILE A 140 -13.04 -3.74 -6.01
CA ILE A 140 -12.49 -3.76 -7.35
C ILE A 140 -13.44 -4.60 -8.22
N ALA A 141 -13.97 -3.99 -9.28
CA ALA A 141 -14.92 -4.64 -10.17
C ALA A 141 -14.31 -5.91 -10.79
N ALA A 142 -15.06 -7.02 -10.72
CA ALA A 142 -14.64 -8.28 -11.31
C ALA A 142 -14.57 -8.15 -12.83
N THR A 143 -13.45 -8.56 -13.41
CA THR A 143 -13.19 -8.55 -14.85
C THR A 143 -12.54 -9.87 -15.27
N LYS A 144 -12.41 -10.10 -16.57
CA LYS A 144 -11.63 -11.24 -17.05
C LYS A 144 -10.17 -11.04 -16.70
N PRO A 145 -9.51 -12.03 -16.06
CA PRO A 145 -8.08 -11.96 -15.79
C PRO A 145 -7.27 -11.82 -17.09
N LEU A 146 -6.19 -11.05 -17.03
CA LEU A 146 -5.26 -10.94 -18.14
C LEU A 146 -3.85 -11.39 -17.73
N LYS A 147 -3.00 -11.68 -18.71
CA LYS A 147 -1.60 -11.97 -18.47
C LYS A 147 -0.89 -10.67 -18.07
N LEU A 148 -0.42 -10.63 -16.82
CA LEU A 148 0.30 -9.46 -16.30
C LEU A 148 1.69 -9.36 -16.91
N PRO A 149 2.21 -8.13 -17.13
CA PRO A 149 3.62 -7.92 -17.41
C PRO A 149 4.47 -8.30 -16.20
N THR A 150 5.78 -8.41 -16.40
CA THR A 150 6.73 -8.63 -15.32
C THR A 150 6.65 -7.47 -14.33
N SER A 151 6.45 -7.79 -13.05
CA SER A 151 6.46 -6.81 -11.97
C SER A 151 7.87 -6.47 -11.53
N MET A 152 7.99 -5.33 -10.87
CA MET A 152 9.19 -4.96 -10.12
C MET A 152 8.78 -4.59 -8.69
N ARG A 153 9.41 -5.26 -7.71
CA ARG A 153 9.18 -4.99 -6.28
C ARG A 153 10.45 -4.46 -5.64
N GLY A 154 10.32 -3.58 -4.65
CA GLY A 154 11.43 -3.09 -3.86
C GLY A 154 11.01 -2.37 -2.60
N CYS A 155 11.89 -2.44 -1.60
CA CYS A 155 11.76 -1.73 -0.34
C CYS A 155 11.99 -0.22 -0.56
N ILE A 156 11.16 0.58 0.10
CA ILE A 156 11.22 2.05 0.05
C ILE A 156 11.66 2.65 1.39
N ILE A 157 11.93 1.81 2.37
CA ILE A 157 12.43 2.26 3.67
C ILE A 157 13.96 2.16 3.65
N PRO A 158 14.69 3.23 3.96
CA PRO A 158 16.13 3.18 4.13
C PRO A 158 16.55 2.17 5.19
N ALA A 159 17.70 1.51 5.00
CA ALA A 159 18.17 0.46 5.90
C ALA A 159 18.31 0.94 7.35
N GLU A 160 18.78 2.18 7.54
CA GLU A 160 18.96 2.81 8.84
C GLU A 160 17.67 3.06 9.62
N LEU A 161 16.52 3.12 8.90
CA LEU A 161 15.21 3.35 9.52
C LEU A 161 14.38 2.07 9.63
N PHE A 162 14.81 1.00 8.95
CA PHE A 162 13.96 -0.19 8.76
C PHE A 162 13.61 -0.86 10.08
N ASP A 163 14.60 -1.15 10.92
CA ASP A 163 14.41 -1.87 12.18
C ASP A 163 13.56 -1.06 13.17
N GLN A 164 13.79 0.24 13.28
CA GLN A 164 12.99 1.12 14.11
C GLN A 164 11.52 1.14 13.67
N ARG A 165 11.28 1.26 12.36
CA ARG A 165 9.92 1.33 11.82
C ARG A 165 9.20 0.00 11.82
N LYS A 166 9.92 -1.11 11.69
CA LYS A 166 9.42 -2.48 11.78
C LYS A 166 9.10 -2.89 13.23
N HIS A 167 9.66 -2.19 14.23
CA HIS A 167 9.52 -2.57 15.63
C HIS A 167 8.04 -2.79 16.01
N PRO A 168 7.67 -3.93 16.64
CA PRO A 168 6.28 -4.28 16.90
C PRO A 168 5.51 -3.21 17.67
N ASP A 169 6.09 -2.64 18.72
CA ASP A 169 5.41 -1.63 19.55
C ASP A 169 5.13 -0.34 18.76
N VAL A 170 6.02 0.05 17.86
CA VAL A 170 5.82 1.20 16.96
C VAL A 170 4.66 0.93 15.99
N ARG A 171 4.59 -0.28 15.43
CA ARG A 171 3.52 -0.68 14.50
C ARG A 171 2.17 -0.88 15.21
N ILE A 172 2.17 -1.41 16.43
CA ILE A 172 0.97 -1.51 17.28
C ILE A 172 0.38 -0.11 17.50
N ALA A 173 1.20 0.86 17.92
CA ALA A 173 0.75 2.23 18.15
C ALA A 173 0.15 2.87 16.88
N ARG A 174 0.81 2.72 15.73
CA ARG A 174 0.30 3.26 14.45
C ARG A 174 -1.03 2.60 14.04
N ARG A 175 -1.12 1.27 14.11
CA ARG A 175 -2.35 0.56 13.75
C ARG A 175 -3.51 0.92 14.67
N ALA A 176 -3.27 1.06 15.98
CA ALA A 176 -4.28 1.52 16.91
C ALA A 176 -4.79 2.93 16.56
N THR A 177 -3.88 3.86 16.22
CA THR A 177 -4.24 5.21 15.76
C THR A 177 -5.05 5.17 14.46
N THR A 178 -4.64 4.38 13.48
CA THR A 178 -5.35 4.21 12.20
C THR A 178 -6.75 3.64 12.43
N ILE A 179 -6.89 2.62 13.29
CA ILE A 179 -8.19 2.02 13.63
C ILE A 179 -9.10 3.05 14.30
N ALA A 180 -8.60 3.82 15.26
CA ALA A 180 -9.36 4.86 15.94
C ALA A 180 -9.85 5.94 14.96
N ALA A 181 -8.97 6.40 14.07
CA ALA A 181 -9.31 7.41 13.05
C ALA A 181 -10.33 6.86 12.04
N LEU A 182 -10.18 5.63 11.57
CA LEU A 182 -11.12 4.96 10.66
C LEU A 182 -12.49 4.73 11.33
N ALA A 183 -12.51 4.27 12.58
CA ALA A 183 -13.73 4.09 13.34
C ALA A 183 -14.49 5.41 13.50
N ARG A 184 -13.78 6.52 13.75
CA ARG A 184 -14.37 7.86 13.80
C ARG A 184 -15.00 8.25 12.46
N VAL A 185 -14.32 8.07 11.34
CA VAL A 185 -14.89 8.33 10.00
C VAL A 185 -16.16 7.52 9.78
N ILE A 186 -16.18 6.24 10.21
CA ILE A 186 -17.35 5.36 10.07
C ILE A 186 -18.52 5.81 10.96
N SER A 187 -18.25 6.38 12.14
CA SER A 187 -19.28 6.86 13.05
C SER A 187 -19.91 8.18 12.60
N GLU A 188 -19.15 9.02 11.88
CA GLU A 188 -19.57 10.36 11.47
C GLU A 188 -20.23 10.40 10.09
N ARG A 189 -20.11 9.34 9.27
CA ARG A 189 -20.53 9.34 7.86
C ARG A 189 -21.21 8.05 7.46
N SER A 190 -22.06 8.13 6.43
CA SER A 190 -22.47 6.93 5.69
C SER A 190 -21.28 6.43 4.88
N VAL A 191 -20.86 5.18 5.09
CA VAL A 191 -19.68 4.59 4.48
C VAL A 191 -19.99 3.28 3.77
N SER A 192 -19.13 2.93 2.82
CA SER A 192 -19.23 1.67 2.07
C SER A 192 -19.01 0.45 2.98
N LYS A 193 -19.50 -0.71 2.53
CA LYS A 193 -19.20 -2.02 3.15
C LYS A 193 -17.70 -2.30 3.15
N GLY A 194 -16.98 -1.86 2.10
CA GLY A 194 -15.53 -2.00 1.97
C GLY A 194 -14.78 -1.34 3.13
N LEU A 195 -15.19 -0.12 3.52
CA LEU A 195 -14.55 0.60 4.62
C LEU A 195 -14.74 -0.11 5.97
N ARG A 196 -15.92 -0.69 6.21
CA ARG A 196 -16.18 -1.50 7.41
C ARG A 196 -15.36 -2.78 7.44
N ARG A 197 -15.19 -3.43 6.27
CA ARG A 197 -14.31 -4.59 6.10
C ARG A 197 -12.85 -4.21 6.39
N THR A 198 -12.41 -3.05 5.92
CA THR A 198 -11.07 -2.53 6.22
C THR A 198 -10.85 -2.35 7.72
N LEU A 199 -11.81 -1.76 8.45
CA LEU A 199 -11.73 -1.64 9.91
C LEU A 199 -11.57 -2.99 10.59
N MET A 200 -12.41 -3.97 10.23
CA MET A 200 -12.35 -5.32 10.78
C MET A 200 -10.98 -5.97 10.50
N THR A 201 -10.49 -5.89 9.27
CA THR A 201 -9.19 -6.46 8.89
C THR A 201 -8.05 -5.79 9.67
N GLN A 202 -8.06 -4.48 9.83
CA GLN A 202 -7.06 -3.75 10.62
C GLN A 202 -7.08 -4.17 12.10
N ALA A 203 -8.26 -4.41 12.69
CA ALA A 203 -8.38 -4.88 14.06
C ALA A 203 -7.77 -6.29 14.24
N VAL A 204 -8.05 -7.22 13.32
CA VAL A 204 -7.46 -8.57 13.33
C VAL A 204 -5.94 -8.51 13.17
N ARG A 205 -5.43 -7.65 12.28
CA ARG A 205 -3.98 -7.46 12.11
C ARG A 205 -3.31 -6.86 13.36
N LEU A 206 -3.99 -5.95 14.04
CA LEU A 206 -3.52 -5.38 15.30
C LEU A 206 -3.48 -6.44 16.39
N GLN A 207 -4.57 -7.20 16.57
CA GLN A 207 -4.66 -8.28 17.54
C GLN A 207 -3.52 -9.29 17.35
N ARG A 208 -3.30 -9.77 16.12
CA ARG A 208 -2.22 -10.72 15.83
C ARG A 208 -0.85 -10.18 16.23
N LEU A 209 -0.55 -8.93 15.85
CA LEU A 209 0.74 -8.31 16.18
C LEU A 209 0.91 -8.11 17.68
N ALA A 210 -0.14 -7.66 18.39
CA ALA A 210 -0.11 -7.47 19.83
C ALA A 210 0.04 -8.81 20.59
N THR A 211 -0.66 -9.86 20.15
CA THR A 211 -0.52 -11.20 20.72
C THR A 211 0.89 -11.76 20.51
N GLN A 212 1.44 -11.62 19.31
CA GLN A 212 2.82 -12.03 19.05
C GLN A 212 3.79 -11.30 19.98
N ARG A 213 3.65 -9.97 20.09
CA ARG A 213 4.51 -9.15 20.94
C ARG A 213 4.39 -9.50 22.42
N TYR A 214 3.19 -9.74 22.89
CA TYR A 214 2.94 -10.21 24.27
C TYR A 214 3.67 -11.53 24.53
N ASN A 215 3.55 -12.51 23.65
CA ASN A 215 4.23 -13.81 23.80
C ASN A 215 5.75 -13.68 23.81
N GLU A 216 6.33 -12.81 22.96
CA GLU A 216 7.77 -12.54 22.92
C GLU A 216 8.30 -11.92 24.22
N THR A 217 7.49 -11.09 24.88
CA THR A 217 7.91 -10.35 26.08
C THR A 217 7.56 -11.03 27.39
N SER A 218 6.56 -11.90 27.41
CA SER A 218 6.03 -12.49 28.64
C SER A 218 6.60 -13.87 28.99
N GLY A 219 7.38 -14.49 28.10
CA GLY A 219 7.99 -15.80 28.32
C GLY A 219 7.02 -16.97 28.55
N ALA A 220 5.72 -16.74 28.49
CA ALA A 220 4.67 -17.73 28.63
C ALA A 220 3.54 -17.46 27.61
N VAL A 221 3.07 -18.52 26.98
CA VAL A 221 1.94 -18.45 26.02
C VAL A 221 0.64 -18.36 26.81
N PRO A 222 -0.12 -17.24 26.76
CA PRO A 222 -1.52 -17.31 27.16
C PRO A 222 -2.29 -17.94 25.99
N THR A 223 -2.80 -19.11 26.18
CA THR A 223 -3.89 -19.65 25.38
C THR A 223 -5.13 -18.80 25.66
N VAL A 224 -5.40 -17.80 24.84
CA VAL A 224 -6.74 -17.20 24.79
C VAL A 224 -7.58 -18.22 24.02
N ASP A 225 -8.38 -18.97 24.74
CA ASP A 225 -9.40 -19.83 24.14
C ASP A 225 -10.45 -18.93 23.47
N PRO A 226 -10.69 -19.04 22.15
CA PRO A 226 -11.68 -18.22 21.47
C PRO A 226 -13.13 -18.64 21.75
N GLY A 227 -13.38 -19.46 22.76
CA GLY A 227 -14.64 -20.18 22.98
C GLY A 227 -15.46 -19.81 24.22
N GLU A 228 -15.12 -18.79 25.00
CA GLU A 228 -16.05 -18.28 26.02
C GLU A 228 -16.82 -17.07 25.50
N GLU A 229 -18.00 -17.33 24.96
CA GLU A 229 -19.06 -16.34 24.76
C GLU A 229 -19.47 -15.74 26.11
N ILE A 230 -19.43 -14.39 26.17
CA ILE A 230 -20.10 -13.62 27.23
C ILE A 230 -21.51 -13.30 26.76
#